data_33094c8cee91ae693113a69c0e93fe9b
#
_entry.id   33094c8cee91ae693113a69c0e93fe9b
#
_cell.length_a   1.000
_cell.length_b   1.000
_cell.length_c   1.000
_cell.angle_alpha   90.00
_cell.angle_beta   90.00
_cell.angle_gamma   90.00
#
_symmetry.space_group_name_H-M   'P 1'
#
loop_
_entity.id
_entity.type
_entity.pdbx_description
1 polymer ?
#
loop_
_entity_poly.entity_id
_entity_poly.type
_entity_poly.pdbx_seq_one_letter_code
_entity_poly.pdbx_strand_id
1 'polypeptide(L)'
;DNGIKLIDCYGEKMPEEILLLVEDYIDGKLHVFDKDWPELPFAHREHIGCTVDYVSGRNRYMGYLISLGIYSFKGVKVGLDCANGSSWNIAKSVFDALGADTYVINAQPNGLNINNNAGSTHIEGLQKFVVEKGLDIGFAYDGDADRCLCVDEKGNVITGDHILYIYGCYMKERGKLLTNTVVTTVMSNFGLYKAFDEKGIGYAKTAVGDKYVYEYMAKNGCRIGGEQSGHIIFSKYASTGDGILTSLKMMEVMLAKKVPMSKLAEPLKIYPQVLENVRVTDKKAAQNDPAVQEAVVFWCVSPARSLLCV
;
A
#
# COMPACT_ATOMS: atom_id res chain seq x y z
N ASP A 1 -2.33 4.78 14.69
CA ASP A 1 -3.65 4.52 14.09
C ASP A 1 -4.67 4.16 15.15
N ASN A 2 -5.89 4.67 14.96
CA ASN A 2 -7.01 4.45 15.89
C ASN A 2 -8.06 3.49 15.31
N GLY A 3 -7.69 2.74 14.27
CA GLY A 3 -8.59 1.82 13.60
C GLY A 3 -8.47 0.38 14.09
N ILE A 4 -9.57 -0.34 14.06
CA ILE A 4 -9.62 -1.80 14.26
C ILE A 4 -10.05 -2.43 12.95
N LYS A 5 -9.22 -3.33 12.41
CA LYS A 5 -9.55 -4.10 11.21
C LYS A 5 -10.08 -5.46 11.63
N LEU A 6 -11.34 -5.77 11.30
CA LEU A 6 -11.93 -7.09 11.52
C LEU A 6 -11.64 -7.98 10.31
N ILE A 7 -11.14 -9.18 10.58
CA ILE A 7 -10.75 -10.16 9.57
C ILE A 7 -11.61 -11.41 9.77
N ASP A 8 -12.11 -11.96 8.67
CA ASP A 8 -12.93 -13.17 8.69
C ASP A 8 -12.10 -14.46 8.81
N CYS A 9 -12.78 -15.60 8.83
CA CYS A 9 -12.13 -16.92 8.95
C CYS A 9 -11.30 -17.32 7.71
N TYR A 10 -11.43 -16.60 6.60
CA TYR A 10 -10.65 -16.82 5.38
C TYR A 10 -9.41 -15.91 5.31
N GLY A 11 -9.23 -15.02 6.30
CA GLY A 11 -8.15 -14.03 6.31
C GLY A 11 -8.43 -12.82 5.42
N GLU A 12 -9.69 -12.56 5.09
CA GLU A 12 -10.14 -11.42 4.30
C GLU A 12 -10.74 -10.34 5.21
N LYS A 13 -10.78 -9.10 4.72
CA LYS A 13 -11.47 -8.03 5.44
C LYS A 13 -12.96 -8.37 5.56
N MET A 14 -13.51 -8.22 6.77
CA MET A 14 -14.92 -8.48 7.02
C MET A 14 -15.80 -7.61 6.11
N PRO A 15 -16.89 -8.17 5.53
CA PRO A 15 -17.80 -7.41 4.69
C PRO A 15 -18.35 -6.18 5.40
N GLU A 16 -18.49 -5.07 4.68
CA GLU A 16 -18.95 -3.80 5.21
C GLU A 16 -20.33 -3.89 5.88
N GLU A 17 -21.20 -4.72 5.33
CA GLU A 17 -22.53 -4.99 5.91
C GLU A 17 -22.44 -5.53 7.35
N ILE A 18 -21.47 -6.40 7.61
CA ILE A 18 -21.24 -6.93 8.96
C ILE A 18 -20.61 -5.87 9.88
N LEU A 19 -19.69 -5.06 9.34
CA LEU A 19 -19.08 -3.96 10.09
C LEU A 19 -20.14 -2.95 10.55
N LEU A 20 -21.05 -2.57 9.65
CA LEU A 20 -22.18 -1.68 9.97
C LEU A 20 -23.09 -2.27 11.07
N LEU A 21 -23.36 -3.58 11.03
CA LEU A 21 -24.13 -4.24 12.10
C LEU A 21 -23.41 -4.21 13.44
N VAL A 22 -22.08 -4.36 13.45
CA VAL A 22 -21.26 -4.25 14.67
C VAL A 22 -21.29 -2.81 15.20
N GLU A 23 -21.16 -1.81 14.33
CA GLU A 23 -21.25 -0.40 14.70
C GLU A 23 -22.64 -0.05 15.25
N ASP A 24 -23.71 -0.50 14.59
CA ASP A 24 -25.08 -0.27 15.05
C ASP A 24 -25.36 -0.96 16.41
N TYR A 25 -24.75 -2.12 16.68
CA TYR A 25 -24.81 -2.76 17.99
C TYR A 25 -24.08 -1.94 19.06
N ILE A 26 -22.88 -1.46 18.77
CA ILE A 26 -22.07 -0.61 19.66
C ILE A 26 -22.81 0.71 19.97
N ASP A 27 -23.46 1.29 18.96
CA ASP A 27 -24.24 2.52 19.07
C ASP A 27 -25.62 2.32 19.77
N GLY A 28 -25.97 1.09 20.14
CA GLY A 28 -27.25 0.75 20.75
C GLY A 28 -28.46 0.85 19.80
N LYS A 29 -28.23 0.86 18.49
CA LYS A 29 -29.27 0.88 17.45
C LYS A 29 -29.78 -0.52 17.11
N LEU A 30 -28.95 -1.53 17.29
CA LEU A 30 -29.24 -2.93 17.00
C LEU A 30 -29.19 -3.75 18.29
N HIS A 31 -30.26 -4.54 18.52
CA HIS A 31 -30.34 -5.51 19.60
C HIS A 31 -30.27 -6.93 19.04
N VAL A 32 -29.29 -7.72 19.47
CA VAL A 32 -29.02 -9.06 18.95
C VAL A 32 -29.36 -10.15 19.94
N PHE A 33 -29.30 -9.84 21.25
CA PHE A 33 -29.51 -10.79 22.32
C PHE A 33 -30.74 -10.44 23.17
N ASP A 34 -31.45 -11.45 23.70
CA ASP A 34 -32.61 -11.24 24.58
C ASP A 34 -32.31 -10.44 25.86
N LYS A 35 -31.05 -10.38 26.23
CA LYS A 35 -30.51 -9.60 27.35
C LYS A 35 -29.39 -8.71 26.90
N ASP A 36 -29.71 -7.76 26.05
CA ASP A 36 -28.73 -6.74 25.66
C ASP A 36 -28.39 -5.86 26.87
N TRP A 37 -27.14 -5.49 26.94
CA TRP A 37 -26.65 -4.64 27.99
C TRP A 37 -27.13 -3.21 27.70
N PRO A 38 -27.71 -2.52 28.66
CA PRO A 38 -28.15 -1.11 28.46
C PRO A 38 -27.00 -0.17 28.16
N GLU A 39 -25.77 -0.55 28.58
CA GLU A 39 -24.51 0.08 28.26
C GLU A 39 -23.46 -1.01 28.00
N LEU A 40 -22.53 -0.75 27.08
CA LEU A 40 -21.42 -1.67 26.83
C LEU A 40 -20.63 -1.90 28.13
N PRO A 41 -20.33 -3.15 28.51
CA PRO A 41 -19.65 -3.46 29.75
C PRO A 41 -18.20 -2.97 29.69
N PHE A 42 -17.84 -2.04 30.57
CA PHE A 42 -16.43 -1.70 30.78
C PHE A 42 -15.73 -2.77 31.59
N ALA A 43 -14.50 -3.10 31.18
CA ALA A 43 -13.66 -4.02 31.94
C ALA A 43 -13.24 -3.37 33.27
N HIS A 44 -13.28 -4.15 34.35
CA HIS A 44 -12.89 -3.73 35.69
C HIS A 44 -11.78 -4.61 36.23
N ARG A 45 -10.84 -4.00 37.01
CA ARG A 45 -9.76 -4.69 37.74
C ARG A 45 -8.97 -5.65 36.83
N GLU A 46 -8.96 -6.94 37.21
CA GLU A 46 -8.25 -8.02 36.51
C GLU A 46 -8.72 -8.27 35.06
N HIS A 47 -9.88 -7.75 34.69
CA HIS A 47 -10.42 -7.87 33.33
C HIS A 47 -9.97 -6.73 32.40
N ILE A 48 -9.27 -5.72 32.93
CA ILE A 48 -8.68 -4.67 32.10
C ILE A 48 -7.61 -5.30 31.21
N GLY A 49 -7.72 -5.07 29.90
CA GLY A 49 -6.77 -5.61 28.90
C GLY A 49 -5.35 -5.11 29.13
N CYS A 50 -4.39 -5.92 28.77
CA CYS A 50 -2.97 -5.59 28.83
C CYS A 50 -2.28 -5.88 27.48
N THR A 51 -1.13 -5.25 27.27
CA THR A 51 -0.30 -5.55 26.10
C THR A 51 0.45 -6.88 26.32
N VAL A 52 0.31 -7.79 25.37
CA VAL A 52 1.06 -9.07 25.35
C VAL A 52 1.87 -9.12 24.05
N ASP A 53 3.20 -9.32 24.17
CA ASP A 53 4.06 -9.56 23.01
C ASP A 53 3.92 -11.02 22.55
N TYR A 54 3.24 -11.21 21.40
CA TYR A 54 3.08 -12.53 20.78
C TYR A 54 4.27 -12.84 19.86
N VAL A 55 5.43 -13.09 20.47
CA VAL A 55 6.70 -13.36 19.76
C VAL A 55 6.57 -14.48 18.72
N SER A 56 5.81 -15.53 19.00
CA SER A 56 5.63 -16.65 18.07
C SER A 56 4.95 -16.22 16.77
N GLY A 57 3.93 -15.34 16.84
CA GLY A 57 3.25 -14.80 15.67
C GLY A 57 4.18 -13.92 14.83
N ARG A 58 4.90 -13.02 15.49
CA ARG A 58 5.91 -12.16 14.84
C ARG A 58 6.98 -13.00 14.13
N ASN A 59 7.56 -13.99 14.80
CA ASN A 59 8.58 -14.84 14.21
C ASN A 59 8.06 -15.68 13.04
N ARG A 60 6.81 -16.14 13.10
CA ARG A 60 6.16 -16.84 11.98
C ARG A 60 6.05 -15.94 10.76
N TYR A 61 5.61 -14.70 10.95
CA TYR A 61 5.51 -13.73 9.85
C TYR A 61 6.88 -13.40 9.27
N MET A 62 7.89 -13.12 10.11
CA MET A 62 9.26 -12.90 9.64
C MET A 62 9.79 -14.11 8.85
N GLY A 63 9.63 -15.32 9.39
CA GLY A 63 10.02 -16.55 8.71
C GLY A 63 9.34 -16.74 7.36
N TYR A 64 8.04 -16.41 7.28
CA TYR A 64 7.30 -16.39 6.01
C TYR A 64 7.93 -15.42 5.02
N LEU A 65 8.14 -14.15 5.38
CA LEU A 65 8.74 -13.15 4.51
C LEU A 65 10.14 -13.55 4.03
N ILE A 66 10.99 -14.04 4.93
CA ILE A 66 12.35 -14.53 4.61
C ILE A 66 12.28 -15.69 3.60
N SER A 67 11.32 -16.60 3.75
CA SER A 67 11.14 -17.72 2.83
C SER A 67 10.76 -17.32 1.41
N LEU A 68 10.26 -16.09 1.21
CA LEU A 68 9.92 -15.53 -0.10
C LEU A 68 11.11 -14.91 -0.82
N GLY A 69 12.23 -14.70 -0.11
CA GLY A 69 13.48 -14.19 -0.69
C GLY A 69 14.14 -15.27 -1.57
N ILE A 70 14.21 -15.01 -2.87
CA ILE A 70 14.85 -15.94 -3.84
C ILE A 70 16.28 -15.54 -4.20
N TYR A 71 16.71 -14.36 -3.78
CA TYR A 71 18.07 -13.86 -3.96
C TYR A 71 18.67 -13.45 -2.61
N SER A 72 19.99 -13.59 -2.49
CA SER A 72 20.73 -12.98 -1.39
C SER A 72 20.85 -11.47 -1.62
N PHE A 73 20.65 -10.69 -0.57
CA PHE A 73 20.82 -9.22 -0.61
C PHE A 73 22.24 -8.78 -0.21
N LYS A 74 23.17 -9.73 -0.12
CA LYS A 74 24.56 -9.44 0.28
C LYS A 74 25.19 -8.36 -0.58
N GLY A 75 25.74 -7.35 0.08
CA GLY A 75 26.42 -6.22 -0.57
C GLY A 75 25.47 -5.13 -1.08
N VAL A 76 24.15 -5.22 -0.77
CA VAL A 76 23.18 -4.15 -1.05
C VAL A 76 22.95 -3.34 0.23
N LYS A 77 23.13 -2.02 0.14
CA LYS A 77 22.87 -1.07 1.22
C LYS A 77 21.43 -0.58 1.14
N VAL A 78 20.64 -0.94 2.15
CA VAL A 78 19.20 -0.67 2.17
C VAL A 78 18.84 0.29 3.30
N GLY A 79 18.16 1.38 2.98
CA GLY A 79 17.54 2.28 3.95
C GLY A 79 16.09 1.85 4.25
N LEU A 80 15.71 1.82 5.53
CA LEU A 80 14.34 1.53 5.95
C LEU A 80 13.82 2.67 6.84
N ASP A 81 12.70 3.24 6.47
CA ASP A 81 11.93 4.15 7.31
C ASP A 81 10.69 3.41 7.82
N CYS A 82 10.68 3.13 9.12
CA CYS A 82 9.63 2.35 9.76
C CYS A 82 8.46 3.19 10.29
N ALA A 83 8.41 4.50 9.98
CA ALA A 83 7.33 5.41 10.40
C ALA A 83 7.04 5.43 11.91
N ASN A 84 7.95 4.93 12.76
CA ASN A 84 7.70 4.60 14.16
C ASN A 84 6.43 3.74 14.34
N GLY A 85 6.13 2.89 13.36
CA GLY A 85 4.95 2.04 13.26
C GLY A 85 5.26 0.56 13.43
N SER A 86 4.37 -0.30 12.95
CA SER A 86 4.40 -1.76 13.16
C SER A 86 5.62 -2.46 12.55
N SER A 87 6.24 -1.89 11.52
CA SER A 87 7.43 -2.47 10.85
C SER A 87 8.72 -2.36 11.65
N TRP A 88 8.76 -1.55 12.73
CA TRP A 88 10.00 -1.17 13.45
C TRP A 88 10.87 -2.34 13.93
N ASN A 89 10.27 -3.45 14.36
CA ASN A 89 10.97 -4.61 14.89
C ASN A 89 10.95 -5.83 13.94
N ILE A 90 10.45 -5.65 12.73
CA ILE A 90 10.29 -6.72 11.73
C ILE A 90 11.16 -6.45 10.50
N ALA A 91 11.02 -5.28 9.89
CA ALA A 91 11.62 -4.99 8.59
C ALA A 91 13.15 -5.21 8.58
N LYS A 92 13.86 -4.61 9.56
CA LYS A 92 15.32 -4.78 9.67
C LYS A 92 15.70 -6.25 9.77
N SER A 93 15.03 -7.01 10.63
CA SER A 93 15.35 -8.42 10.87
C SER A 93 15.19 -9.28 9.62
N VAL A 94 14.18 -8.99 8.79
CA VAL A 94 13.94 -9.68 7.52
C VAL A 94 15.05 -9.36 6.51
N PHE A 95 15.43 -8.09 6.36
CA PHE A 95 16.47 -7.67 5.43
C PHE A 95 17.85 -8.16 5.84
N ASP A 96 18.18 -8.10 7.14
CA ASP A 96 19.45 -8.64 7.68
C ASP A 96 19.55 -10.16 7.46
N ALA A 97 18.45 -10.90 7.68
CA ALA A 97 18.41 -12.34 7.44
C ALA A 97 18.63 -12.72 5.97
N LEU A 98 18.24 -11.84 5.04
CA LEU A 98 18.49 -11.99 3.60
C LEU A 98 19.88 -11.47 3.17
N GLY A 99 20.64 -10.87 4.11
CA GLY A 99 22.04 -10.48 3.95
C GLY A 99 22.28 -9.04 3.51
N ALA A 100 21.27 -8.16 3.60
CA ALA A 100 21.44 -6.73 3.28
C ALA A 100 22.26 -5.99 4.34
N ASP A 101 22.96 -4.94 3.93
CA ASP A 101 23.53 -3.94 4.84
C ASP A 101 22.43 -2.92 5.16
N THR A 102 21.74 -3.09 6.30
CA THR A 102 20.49 -2.40 6.61
C THR A 102 20.69 -1.18 7.50
N TYR A 103 20.21 -0.04 7.06
CA TYR A 103 20.22 1.24 7.78
C TYR A 103 18.78 1.65 8.08
N VAL A 104 18.44 1.96 9.33
CA VAL A 104 17.05 2.20 9.76
C VAL A 104 16.90 3.57 10.37
N ILE A 105 15.82 4.26 10.01
CA ILE A 105 15.34 5.49 10.65
C ILE A 105 13.90 5.30 11.13
N ASN A 106 13.46 6.15 12.04
CA ASN A 106 12.09 6.16 12.58
C ASN A 106 11.61 4.78 13.07
N ALA A 107 12.44 4.10 13.87
CA ALA A 107 12.17 2.77 14.41
C ALA A 107 12.12 2.75 15.95
N GLN A 108 11.65 3.83 16.56
CA GLN A 108 11.53 3.96 18.01
C GLN A 108 10.13 4.44 18.40
N PRO A 109 9.11 3.58 18.27
CA PRO A 109 7.74 3.96 18.59
C PRO A 109 7.58 4.28 20.08
N ASN A 110 6.91 5.37 20.38
CA ASN A 110 6.61 5.78 21.76
C ASN A 110 5.11 5.95 22.03
N GLY A 111 4.25 5.57 21.08
CA GLY A 111 2.79 5.70 21.15
C GLY A 111 2.24 7.05 20.67
N LEU A 112 3.12 8.05 20.43
CA LEU A 112 2.72 9.40 20.02
C LEU A 112 3.36 9.86 18.71
N ASN A 113 4.38 9.14 18.22
CA ASN A 113 5.22 9.56 17.10
C ASN A 113 4.99 8.77 15.79
N ILE A 114 3.99 7.91 15.72
CA ILE A 114 3.65 7.15 14.51
C ILE A 114 3.33 8.12 13.36
N ASN A 115 3.93 7.91 12.18
CA ASN A 115 3.81 8.75 10.98
C ASN A 115 4.19 10.24 11.18
N ASN A 116 4.75 10.62 12.32
CA ASN A 116 5.09 12.02 12.58
C ASN A 116 6.41 12.38 11.88
N ASN A 117 6.32 13.12 10.79
CA ASN A 117 7.45 13.43 9.90
C ASN A 117 8.26 12.18 9.53
N ALA A 118 7.60 11.07 9.28
CA ALA A 118 8.20 9.76 9.09
C ALA A 118 7.39 8.89 8.14
N GLY A 119 8.07 7.93 7.52
CA GLY A 119 7.48 6.90 6.68
C GLY A 119 7.01 7.38 5.31
N SER A 120 6.14 6.61 4.67
CA SER A 120 5.69 6.84 3.30
C SER A 120 4.87 8.12 3.10
N THR A 121 4.30 8.67 4.17
CA THR A 121 3.56 9.94 4.14
C THR A 121 4.46 11.18 4.25
N HIS A 122 5.73 11.00 4.66
CA HIS A 122 6.75 12.04 4.81
C HIS A 122 8.10 11.51 4.32
N ILE A 123 8.17 11.25 3.03
CA ILE A 123 9.27 10.52 2.37
C ILE A 123 10.59 11.30 2.31
N GLU A 124 10.54 12.61 2.53
CA GLU A 124 11.71 13.53 2.38
C GLU A 124 12.86 13.17 3.30
N GLY A 125 12.54 12.63 4.48
CA GLY A 125 13.54 12.14 5.43
C GLY A 125 14.36 10.99 4.86
N LEU A 126 13.67 10.01 4.27
CA LEU A 126 14.33 8.88 3.63
C LEU A 126 15.11 9.29 2.36
N GLN A 127 14.59 10.22 1.55
CA GLN A 127 15.30 10.72 0.37
C GLN A 127 16.68 11.28 0.72
N LYS A 128 16.75 12.15 1.73
CA LYS A 128 18.01 12.70 2.25
C LYS A 128 18.91 11.58 2.78
N PHE A 129 18.36 10.69 3.57
CA PHE A 129 19.10 9.59 4.18
C PHE A 129 19.75 8.66 3.16
N VAL A 130 19.04 8.31 2.10
CA VAL A 130 19.56 7.46 1.01
C VAL A 130 20.76 8.14 0.34
N VAL A 131 20.63 9.42 -0.02
CA VAL A 131 21.70 10.17 -0.71
C VAL A 131 22.90 10.39 0.22
N GLU A 132 22.69 10.85 1.46
CA GLU A 132 23.75 11.15 2.41
C GLU A 132 24.56 9.91 2.81
N LYS A 133 23.91 8.75 2.91
CA LYS A 133 24.57 7.50 3.26
C LYS A 133 25.09 6.72 2.06
N GLY A 134 24.80 7.16 0.84
CA GLY A 134 25.16 6.44 -0.38
C GLY A 134 24.55 5.03 -0.40
N LEU A 135 23.23 4.95 -0.12
CA LEU A 135 22.49 3.69 -0.13
C LEU A 135 22.05 3.33 -1.55
N ASP A 136 21.91 2.04 -1.82
CA ASP A 136 21.48 1.55 -3.12
C ASP A 136 19.96 1.70 -3.33
N ILE A 137 19.19 1.69 -2.23
CA ILE A 137 17.75 1.85 -2.23
C ILE A 137 17.24 2.18 -0.84
N GLY A 138 16.11 2.90 -0.76
CA GLY A 138 15.35 3.11 0.47
C GLY A 138 13.92 2.60 0.34
N PHE A 139 13.34 2.14 1.45
CA PHE A 139 11.93 1.77 1.58
C PHE A 139 11.29 2.49 2.76
N ALA A 140 10.17 3.16 2.52
CA ALA A 140 9.37 3.80 3.55
C ALA A 140 8.03 3.09 3.69
N TYR A 141 7.71 2.73 4.92
CA TYR A 141 6.41 2.16 5.28
C TYR A 141 5.51 3.22 5.91
N ASP A 142 4.24 2.96 6.02
CA ASP A 142 3.34 3.74 6.87
C ASP A 142 3.16 3.07 8.26
N GLY A 143 2.29 3.63 9.08
CA GLY A 143 2.17 3.24 10.48
C GLY A 143 1.79 1.78 10.71
N ASP A 144 0.90 1.22 9.91
CA ASP A 144 0.49 -0.20 9.95
C ASP A 144 1.23 -1.09 8.93
N ALA A 145 2.14 -0.48 8.16
CA ALA A 145 3.04 -1.13 7.21
C ALA A 145 2.33 -1.89 6.08
N ASP A 146 1.11 -1.51 5.74
CA ASP A 146 0.40 -2.07 4.61
C ASP A 146 0.76 -1.37 3.28
N ARG A 147 1.49 -0.24 3.36
CA ARG A 147 2.02 0.55 2.23
C ARG A 147 3.54 0.55 2.22
N CYS A 148 4.08 0.67 1.01
CA CYS A 148 5.51 0.86 0.79
C CYS A 148 5.74 1.81 -0.38
N LEU A 149 6.55 2.84 -0.16
CA LEU A 149 7.17 3.64 -1.22
C LEU A 149 8.67 3.36 -1.23
N CYS A 150 9.29 3.48 -2.42
CA CYS A 150 10.73 3.32 -2.51
C CYS A 150 11.41 4.67 -2.80
N VAL A 151 12.70 4.74 -2.50
CA VAL A 151 13.58 5.83 -2.89
C VAL A 151 14.76 5.22 -3.63
N ASP A 152 15.01 5.66 -4.85
CA ASP A 152 16.14 5.17 -5.64
C ASP A 152 17.49 5.70 -5.12
N GLU A 153 18.59 5.19 -5.64
CA GLU A 153 19.96 5.57 -5.26
C GLU A 153 20.30 7.06 -5.50
N LYS A 154 19.43 7.79 -6.21
CA LYS A 154 19.57 9.23 -6.49
C LYS A 154 18.68 10.10 -5.61
N GLY A 155 17.84 9.48 -4.74
CA GLY A 155 16.90 10.18 -3.90
C GLY A 155 15.53 10.45 -4.55
N ASN A 156 15.23 9.87 -5.72
CA ASN A 156 13.93 10.04 -6.35
C ASN A 156 12.90 9.09 -5.75
N VAL A 157 11.68 9.56 -5.59
CA VAL A 157 10.57 8.77 -5.07
C VAL A 157 10.03 7.82 -6.15
N ILE A 158 9.90 6.56 -5.80
CA ILE A 158 9.28 5.50 -6.57
C ILE A 158 7.94 5.20 -5.93
N THR A 159 6.87 5.70 -6.54
CA THR A 159 5.49 5.58 -6.03
C THR A 159 4.89 4.20 -6.31
N GLY A 160 3.70 3.93 -5.78
CA GLY A 160 2.96 2.70 -6.09
C GLY A 160 2.74 2.47 -7.59
N ASP A 161 2.55 3.53 -8.37
CA ASP A 161 2.45 3.41 -9.83
C ASP A 161 3.74 2.87 -10.47
N HIS A 162 4.91 3.33 -10.01
CA HIS A 162 6.18 2.78 -10.47
C HIS A 162 6.34 1.31 -10.06
N ILE A 163 5.95 0.96 -8.82
CA ILE A 163 6.02 -0.43 -8.32
C ILE A 163 5.13 -1.34 -9.16
N LEU A 164 3.89 -0.94 -9.44
CA LEU A 164 2.95 -1.66 -10.30
C LEU A 164 3.51 -1.85 -11.72
N TYR A 165 4.11 -0.80 -12.29
CA TYR A 165 4.73 -0.86 -13.60
C TYR A 165 5.92 -1.83 -13.62
N ILE A 166 6.88 -1.64 -12.72
CA ILE A 166 8.12 -2.42 -12.67
C ILE A 166 7.81 -3.89 -12.44
N TYR A 167 6.96 -4.20 -11.45
CA TYR A 167 6.67 -5.59 -11.14
C TYR A 167 5.70 -6.23 -12.14
N GLY A 168 4.77 -5.47 -12.70
CA GLY A 168 3.89 -5.91 -13.79
C GLY A 168 4.69 -6.32 -15.04
N CYS A 169 5.67 -5.51 -15.46
CA CYS A 169 6.59 -5.84 -16.54
C CYS A 169 7.42 -7.10 -16.24
N TYR A 170 7.96 -7.18 -15.02
CA TYR A 170 8.74 -8.33 -14.58
C TYR A 170 7.93 -9.64 -14.58
N MET A 171 6.68 -9.57 -14.11
CA MET A 171 5.78 -10.72 -14.16
C MET A 171 5.45 -11.14 -15.59
N LYS A 172 5.19 -10.17 -16.48
CA LYS A 172 4.90 -10.43 -17.90
C LYS A 172 6.08 -11.13 -18.59
N GLU A 173 7.29 -10.63 -18.43
CA GLU A 173 8.50 -11.22 -19.01
C GLU A 173 8.73 -12.67 -18.57
N ARG A 174 8.28 -13.02 -17.36
CA ARG A 174 8.38 -14.36 -16.78
C ARG A 174 7.17 -15.25 -17.04
N GLY A 175 6.19 -14.78 -17.79
CA GLY A 175 4.93 -15.51 -18.02
C GLY A 175 4.08 -15.72 -16.77
N LYS A 176 4.26 -14.86 -15.73
CA LYS A 176 3.56 -14.95 -14.45
C LYS A 176 2.38 -13.99 -14.31
N LEU A 177 2.22 -13.06 -15.25
CA LEU A 177 1.07 -12.17 -15.33
C LEU A 177 -0.08 -12.88 -16.08
N LEU A 178 -0.70 -13.85 -15.43
CA LEU A 178 -1.59 -14.84 -16.06
C LEU A 178 -2.76 -14.22 -16.82
N THR A 179 -3.36 -13.15 -16.29
CA THR A 179 -4.46 -12.41 -16.93
C THR A 179 -3.96 -11.30 -17.86
N ASN A 180 -2.64 -11.14 -17.97
CA ASN A 180 -1.99 -9.99 -18.62
C ASN A 180 -2.55 -8.62 -18.15
N THR A 181 -3.05 -8.55 -16.91
CA THR A 181 -3.74 -7.38 -16.37
C THR A 181 -3.17 -7.00 -15.00
N VAL A 182 -2.92 -5.69 -14.80
CA VAL A 182 -2.60 -5.07 -13.51
C VAL A 182 -3.82 -4.27 -13.07
N VAL A 183 -4.23 -4.42 -11.81
CA VAL A 183 -5.37 -3.69 -11.24
C VAL A 183 -4.87 -2.45 -10.52
N THR A 184 -5.49 -1.31 -10.78
CA THR A 184 -5.15 -0.03 -10.15
C THR A 184 -6.42 0.78 -9.87
N THR A 185 -6.30 1.97 -9.31
CA THR A 185 -7.43 2.85 -9.06
C THR A 185 -7.46 4.00 -10.06
N VAL A 186 -8.58 4.71 -10.10
CA VAL A 186 -8.76 5.92 -10.91
C VAL A 186 -7.76 7.04 -10.56
N MET A 187 -7.11 6.96 -9.39
CA MET A 187 -6.11 7.95 -8.93
C MET A 187 -4.71 7.73 -9.51
N SER A 188 -4.44 6.58 -10.14
CA SER A 188 -3.14 6.33 -10.78
C SER A 188 -2.83 7.34 -11.87
N ASN A 189 -1.56 7.69 -11.96
CA ASN A 189 -1.09 8.67 -12.93
C ASN A 189 -1.33 8.18 -14.37
N PHE A 190 -1.72 9.09 -15.25
CA PHE A 190 -1.96 8.80 -16.67
C PHE A 190 -0.76 8.14 -17.36
N GLY A 191 0.45 8.46 -16.91
CA GLY A 191 1.68 7.86 -17.42
C GLY A 191 1.75 6.36 -17.22
N LEU A 192 1.16 5.83 -16.13
CA LEU A 192 1.10 4.39 -15.89
C LEU A 192 0.34 3.66 -17.01
N TYR A 193 -0.81 4.20 -17.39
CA TYR A 193 -1.63 3.61 -18.45
C TYR A 193 -0.92 3.59 -19.79
N LYS A 194 -0.29 4.72 -20.16
CA LYS A 194 0.53 4.79 -21.39
C LYS A 194 1.67 3.80 -21.38
N ALA A 195 2.39 3.70 -20.26
CA ALA A 195 3.48 2.76 -20.13
C ALA A 195 3.02 1.30 -20.22
N PHE A 196 1.84 0.98 -19.71
CA PHE A 196 1.24 -0.34 -19.87
C PHE A 196 0.82 -0.60 -21.32
N ASP A 197 0.22 0.37 -22.00
CA ASP A 197 -0.14 0.25 -23.43
C ASP A 197 1.10 -0.04 -24.27
N GLU A 198 2.20 0.67 -24.05
CA GLU A 198 3.49 0.44 -24.76
C GLU A 198 4.07 -0.94 -24.49
N LYS A 199 3.81 -1.51 -23.30
CA LYS A 199 4.23 -2.87 -22.94
C LYS A 199 3.22 -3.95 -23.34
N GLY A 200 2.04 -3.57 -23.85
CA GLY A 200 0.94 -4.49 -24.12
C GLY A 200 0.43 -5.19 -22.86
N ILE A 201 0.46 -4.51 -21.70
CA ILE A 201 -0.10 -4.96 -20.44
C ILE A 201 -1.49 -4.35 -20.31
N GLY A 202 -2.51 -5.19 -20.08
CA GLY A 202 -3.85 -4.72 -19.75
C GLY A 202 -3.91 -4.13 -18.35
N TYR A 203 -4.86 -3.24 -18.13
CA TYR A 203 -5.09 -2.67 -16.80
C TYR A 203 -6.59 -2.51 -16.51
N ALA A 204 -6.94 -2.63 -15.24
CA ALA A 204 -8.28 -2.35 -14.73
C ALA A 204 -8.21 -1.19 -13.74
N LYS A 205 -9.18 -0.27 -13.87
CA LYS A 205 -9.32 0.90 -12.98
C LYS A 205 -10.50 0.65 -12.05
N THR A 206 -10.27 0.66 -10.76
CA THR A 206 -11.32 0.58 -9.73
C THR A 206 -11.56 1.95 -9.11
N ALA A 207 -12.60 2.06 -8.31
CA ALA A 207 -12.74 3.17 -7.37
C ALA A 207 -11.55 3.16 -6.38
N VAL A 208 -11.32 4.30 -5.72
CA VAL A 208 -10.29 4.45 -4.69
C VAL A 208 -10.64 3.57 -3.49
N GLY A 209 -9.67 2.82 -3.02
CA GLY A 209 -9.76 1.92 -1.88
C GLY A 209 -9.27 0.51 -2.21
N ASP A 210 -8.43 -0.01 -1.35
CA ASP A 210 -7.81 -1.33 -1.47
C ASP A 210 -8.83 -2.47 -1.58
N LYS A 211 -9.99 -2.31 -0.94
CA LYS A 211 -11.14 -3.23 -1.03
C LYS A 211 -11.57 -3.45 -2.49
N TYR A 212 -11.76 -2.37 -3.25
CA TYR A 212 -12.22 -2.47 -4.64
C TYR A 212 -11.14 -3.07 -5.55
N VAL A 213 -9.88 -2.77 -5.26
CA VAL A 213 -8.75 -3.39 -5.96
C VAL A 213 -8.75 -4.90 -5.71
N TYR A 214 -8.85 -5.33 -4.45
CA TYR A 214 -8.83 -6.75 -4.09
C TYR A 214 -10.05 -7.51 -4.64
N GLU A 215 -11.24 -6.95 -4.50
CA GLU A 215 -12.48 -7.56 -5.04
C GLU A 215 -12.37 -7.80 -6.56
N TYR A 216 -11.87 -6.80 -7.30
CA TYR A 216 -11.64 -6.96 -8.73
C TYR A 216 -10.61 -8.04 -9.03
N MET A 217 -9.49 -8.04 -8.28
CA MET A 217 -8.42 -9.04 -8.45
C MET A 217 -8.94 -10.45 -8.19
N ALA A 218 -9.66 -10.67 -7.10
CA ALA A 218 -10.21 -11.96 -6.72
C ALA A 218 -11.21 -12.49 -7.77
N LYS A 219 -12.12 -11.62 -8.21
CA LYS A 219 -13.15 -11.97 -9.21
C LYS A 219 -12.56 -12.33 -10.57
N ASN A 220 -11.47 -11.67 -10.98
CA ASN A 220 -10.89 -11.81 -12.31
C ASN A 220 -9.58 -12.62 -12.34
N GLY A 221 -9.12 -13.15 -11.20
CA GLY A 221 -7.90 -13.94 -11.10
C GLY A 221 -6.62 -13.13 -11.34
N CYS A 222 -6.64 -11.80 -11.12
CA CYS A 222 -5.48 -10.94 -11.30
C CYS A 222 -4.44 -11.18 -10.19
N ARG A 223 -3.16 -11.12 -10.54
CA ARG A 223 -2.06 -11.49 -9.65
C ARG A 223 -1.41 -10.32 -8.93
N ILE A 224 -1.59 -9.11 -9.45
CA ILE A 224 -1.06 -7.88 -8.89
C ILE A 224 -2.07 -6.75 -9.05
N GLY A 225 -2.19 -5.94 -8.04
CA GLY A 225 -2.96 -4.70 -8.04
C GLY A 225 -2.51 -3.79 -6.90
N GLY A 226 -2.97 -2.55 -6.92
CA GLY A 226 -2.63 -1.61 -5.87
C GLY A 226 -2.96 -0.17 -6.21
N GLU A 227 -2.43 0.71 -5.39
CA GLU A 227 -2.68 2.15 -5.44
C GLU A 227 -1.37 2.95 -5.55
N GLN A 228 -1.47 4.16 -6.08
CA GLN A 228 -0.34 5.10 -6.14
C GLN A 228 0.29 5.36 -4.76
N SER A 229 -0.50 5.27 -3.69
CA SER A 229 -0.06 5.42 -2.30
C SER A 229 0.93 4.35 -1.82
N GLY A 230 1.14 3.29 -2.61
CA GLY A 230 2.05 2.19 -2.26
C GLY A 230 1.38 0.99 -1.59
N HIS A 231 0.04 0.96 -1.49
CA HIS A 231 -0.69 -0.23 -1.07
C HIS A 231 -0.74 -1.23 -2.22
N ILE A 232 0.14 -2.22 -2.21
CA ILE A 232 0.32 -3.19 -3.31
C ILE A 232 -0.08 -4.59 -2.83
N ILE A 233 -0.97 -5.22 -3.60
CA ILE A 233 -1.47 -6.57 -3.33
C ILE A 233 -0.85 -7.54 -4.32
N PHE A 234 -0.19 -8.56 -3.79
CA PHE A 234 0.31 -9.70 -4.55
C PHE A 234 -0.54 -10.93 -4.19
N SER A 235 -1.64 -11.18 -4.91
CA SER A 235 -2.67 -12.17 -4.55
C SER A 235 -2.16 -13.60 -4.36
N LYS A 236 -0.96 -13.91 -4.86
CA LYS A 236 -0.31 -15.19 -4.59
C LYS A 236 0.17 -15.33 -3.15
N TYR A 237 0.43 -14.23 -2.47
CA TYR A 237 1.14 -14.20 -1.18
C TYR A 237 0.27 -13.64 -0.06
N ALA A 238 -0.60 -12.69 -0.35
CA ALA A 238 -1.47 -12.06 0.63
C ALA A 238 -2.78 -11.57 -0.02
N SER A 239 -3.84 -11.49 0.77
CA SER A 239 -5.15 -10.92 0.39
C SER A 239 -5.24 -9.41 0.59
N THR A 240 -4.21 -8.80 1.13
CA THR A 240 -4.11 -7.35 1.41
C THR A 240 -2.75 -6.81 1.00
N GLY A 241 -2.57 -5.49 1.05
CA GLY A 241 -1.26 -4.87 0.93
C GLY A 241 -0.33 -5.27 2.07
N ASP A 242 0.95 -5.39 1.74
CA ASP A 242 2.02 -5.69 2.67
C ASP A 242 3.28 -4.93 2.21
N GLY A 243 3.64 -3.91 2.96
CA GLY A 243 4.76 -3.03 2.59
C GLY A 243 6.11 -3.74 2.64
N ILE A 244 6.32 -4.64 3.60
CA ILE A 244 7.59 -5.37 3.70
C ILE A 244 7.68 -6.39 2.56
N LEU A 245 6.62 -7.11 2.26
CA LEU A 245 6.56 -7.98 1.07
C LEU A 245 6.82 -7.18 -0.21
N THR A 246 6.21 -6.01 -0.35
CA THR A 246 6.40 -5.13 -1.51
C THR A 246 7.88 -4.74 -1.66
N SER A 247 8.55 -4.35 -0.59
CA SER A 247 9.97 -4.01 -0.62
C SER A 247 10.84 -5.23 -1.03
N LEU A 248 10.54 -6.43 -0.53
CA LEU A 248 11.23 -7.65 -0.96
C LEU A 248 11.01 -7.95 -2.44
N LYS A 249 9.82 -7.70 -2.97
CA LYS A 249 9.51 -7.89 -4.39
C LYS A 249 10.24 -6.88 -5.27
N MET A 250 10.43 -5.66 -4.81
CA MET A 250 11.25 -4.67 -5.53
C MET A 250 12.74 -5.04 -5.51
N MET A 251 13.26 -5.53 -4.38
CA MET A 251 14.61 -6.11 -4.31
C MET A 251 14.78 -7.29 -5.27
N GLU A 252 13.77 -8.16 -5.36
CA GLU A 252 13.78 -9.29 -6.32
C GLU A 252 14.01 -8.82 -7.75
N VAL A 253 13.27 -7.78 -8.19
CA VAL A 253 13.41 -7.26 -9.57
C VAL A 253 14.78 -6.64 -9.80
N MET A 254 15.24 -5.81 -8.85
CA MET A 254 16.53 -5.12 -8.94
C MET A 254 17.68 -6.11 -9.07
N LEU A 255 17.69 -7.15 -8.24
CA LEU A 255 18.72 -8.19 -8.27
C LEU A 255 18.63 -9.09 -9.50
N ALA A 256 17.41 -9.46 -9.91
CA ALA A 256 17.20 -10.27 -11.13
C ALA A 256 17.66 -9.56 -12.40
N LYS A 257 17.40 -8.26 -12.50
CA LYS A 257 17.76 -7.43 -13.66
C LYS A 257 19.20 -6.91 -13.58
N LYS A 258 19.80 -6.89 -12.39
CA LYS A 258 21.14 -6.33 -12.13
C LYS A 258 21.26 -4.85 -12.53
N VAL A 259 20.22 -4.09 -12.30
CA VAL A 259 20.16 -2.64 -12.57
C VAL A 259 19.62 -1.88 -11.37
N PRO A 260 20.05 -0.63 -11.15
CA PRO A 260 19.54 0.18 -10.06
C PRO A 260 18.07 0.54 -10.25
N MET A 261 17.41 0.93 -9.14
CA MET A 261 15.99 1.25 -9.13
C MET A 261 15.65 2.41 -10.05
N SER A 262 16.51 3.43 -10.14
CA SER A 262 16.31 4.57 -11.05
C SER A 262 16.15 4.14 -12.51
N LYS A 263 16.87 3.10 -12.93
CA LYS A 263 16.77 2.58 -14.30
C LYS A 263 15.52 1.75 -14.54
N LEU A 264 15.02 1.07 -13.51
CA LEU A 264 13.76 0.33 -13.59
C LEU A 264 12.57 1.28 -13.69
N ALA A 265 12.62 2.44 -13.03
CA ALA A 265 11.58 3.44 -13.02
C ALA A 265 11.59 4.37 -14.25
N GLU A 266 12.76 4.57 -14.88
CA GLU A 266 12.98 5.53 -15.98
C GLU A 266 11.93 5.45 -17.13
N PRO A 267 11.43 4.27 -17.53
CA PRO A 267 10.44 4.20 -18.61
C PRO A 267 9.07 4.76 -18.24
N LEU A 268 8.71 4.84 -16.96
CA LEU A 268 7.45 5.40 -16.52
C LEU A 268 7.56 6.92 -16.36
N LYS A 269 6.96 7.65 -17.29
CA LYS A 269 6.88 9.12 -17.22
C LYS A 269 5.66 9.54 -16.41
N ILE A 270 5.90 10.25 -15.32
CA ILE A 270 4.82 10.84 -14.52
C ILE A 270 4.36 12.15 -15.16
N TYR A 271 3.08 12.23 -15.45
CA TYR A 271 2.44 13.45 -15.97
C TYR A 271 2.01 14.34 -14.81
N PRO A 272 2.04 15.67 -14.98
CA PRO A 272 1.52 16.59 -13.99
C PRO A 272 0.07 16.26 -13.64
N GLN A 273 -0.22 16.16 -12.36
CA GLN A 273 -1.53 15.85 -11.80
C GLN A 273 -1.84 16.86 -10.69
N VAL A 274 -3.04 17.43 -10.73
CA VAL A 274 -3.54 18.35 -9.70
C VAL A 274 -4.74 17.69 -9.04
N LEU A 275 -4.77 17.67 -7.73
CA LEU A 275 -5.89 17.22 -6.92
C LEU A 275 -6.37 18.41 -6.08
N GLU A 276 -7.60 18.83 -6.28
CA GLU A 276 -8.22 19.89 -5.49
C GLU A 276 -9.47 19.36 -4.80
N ASN A 277 -9.54 19.57 -3.48
CA ASN A 277 -10.70 19.24 -2.67
C ASN A 277 -11.60 20.47 -2.54
N VAL A 278 -12.81 20.37 -3.06
CA VAL A 278 -13.82 21.41 -2.95
C VAL A 278 -14.85 21.03 -1.89
N ARG A 279 -15.04 21.91 -0.91
CA ARG A 279 -16.05 21.68 0.13
C ARG A 279 -17.43 22.02 -0.43
N VAL A 280 -18.35 21.05 -0.39
CA VAL A 280 -19.74 21.17 -0.85
C VAL A 280 -20.70 20.76 0.28
N THR A 281 -21.92 21.24 0.26
CA THR A 281 -22.95 20.87 1.25
C THR A 281 -23.55 19.50 1.01
N ASP A 282 -23.68 19.11 -0.26
CA ASP A 282 -24.15 17.79 -0.68
C ASP A 282 -23.29 17.29 -1.87
N LYS A 283 -22.51 16.23 -1.63
CA LYS A 283 -21.62 15.66 -2.64
C LYS A 283 -22.38 15.12 -3.85
N LYS A 284 -23.51 14.43 -3.63
CA LYS A 284 -24.30 13.84 -4.72
C LYS A 284 -24.98 14.90 -5.56
N ALA A 285 -25.53 15.93 -4.92
CA ALA A 285 -26.13 17.05 -5.63
C ALA A 285 -25.10 17.80 -6.47
N ALA A 286 -23.92 18.09 -5.93
CA ALA A 286 -22.84 18.75 -6.66
C ALA A 286 -22.32 17.90 -7.84
N GLN A 287 -22.16 16.60 -7.67
CA GLN A 287 -21.74 15.69 -8.76
C GLN A 287 -22.79 15.59 -9.88
N ASN A 288 -24.08 15.72 -9.58
CA ASN A 288 -25.17 15.64 -10.54
C ASN A 288 -25.59 17.01 -11.10
N ASP A 289 -24.95 18.08 -10.68
CA ASP A 289 -25.24 19.43 -11.20
C ASP A 289 -24.91 19.50 -12.70
N PRO A 290 -25.84 19.97 -13.55
CA PRO A 290 -25.63 20.01 -14.99
C PRO A 290 -24.40 20.82 -15.42
N ALA A 291 -24.09 21.92 -14.73
CA ALA A 291 -22.94 22.76 -15.05
C ALA A 291 -21.61 22.04 -14.71
N VAL A 292 -21.59 21.28 -13.59
CA VAL A 292 -20.44 20.45 -13.23
C VAL A 292 -20.25 19.33 -14.25
N GLN A 293 -21.31 18.65 -14.65
CA GLN A 293 -21.26 17.59 -15.67
C GLN A 293 -20.80 18.11 -17.03
N GLU A 294 -21.28 19.28 -17.45
CA GLU A 294 -20.83 19.91 -18.69
C GLU A 294 -19.34 20.27 -18.64
N ALA A 295 -18.87 20.82 -17.51
CA ALA A 295 -17.46 21.12 -17.31
C ALA A 295 -16.59 19.84 -17.35
N VAL A 296 -17.02 18.76 -16.69
CA VAL A 296 -16.32 17.46 -16.72
C VAL A 296 -16.21 16.94 -18.15
N VAL A 297 -17.31 16.93 -18.91
CA VAL A 297 -17.32 16.48 -20.31
C VAL A 297 -16.39 17.34 -21.16
N PHE A 298 -16.44 18.67 -21.02
CA PHE A 298 -15.57 19.59 -21.76
C PHE A 298 -14.08 19.30 -21.53
N TRP A 299 -13.68 19.01 -20.28
CA TRP A 299 -12.30 18.73 -19.95
C TRP A 299 -11.86 17.31 -20.36
N CYS A 300 -12.76 16.32 -20.30
CA CYS A 300 -12.46 14.93 -20.67
C CYS A 300 -12.29 14.74 -22.19
N VAL A 301 -12.89 15.56 -23.02
CA VAL A 301 -12.79 15.47 -24.49
C VAL A 301 -11.48 16.09 -25.02
N SER A 302 -10.77 16.87 -24.21
CA SER A 302 -9.50 17.46 -24.65
C SER A 302 -8.37 16.41 -24.68
N PRO A 303 -7.68 16.20 -25.82
CA PRO A 303 -6.65 15.16 -25.96
C PRO A 303 -5.43 15.34 -25.04
N ALA A 304 -5.27 16.51 -24.43
CA ALA A 304 -4.15 16.86 -23.56
C ALA A 304 -4.51 16.87 -22.06
N ARG A 305 -5.77 16.59 -21.69
CA ARG A 305 -6.25 16.75 -20.30
C ARG A 305 -7.26 15.66 -19.98
N SER A 306 -7.23 15.19 -18.74
CA SER A 306 -8.28 14.34 -18.18
C SER A 306 -8.73 14.92 -16.84
N LEU A 307 -10.02 15.03 -16.64
CA LEU A 307 -10.64 15.43 -15.37
C LEU A 307 -11.37 14.22 -14.79
N LEU A 308 -11.16 13.95 -13.52
CA LEU A 308 -11.86 12.95 -12.76
C LEU A 308 -12.50 13.62 -11.55
N CYS A 309 -13.83 13.52 -11.42
CA CYS A 309 -14.55 13.88 -10.19
C CYS A 309 -14.76 12.61 -9.35
N VAL A 310 -14.26 12.60 -8.11
CA VAL A 310 -14.34 11.48 -7.17
C VAL A 310 -15.19 11.86 -5.96
#